data_c76c2fed81a1a6cc90c3b57144a55628
#
_entry.id   c76c2fed81a1a6cc90c3b57144a55628
#
_cell.length_a   1.000
_cell.length_b   1.000
_cell.length_c   1.000
_cell.angle_alpha   90.00
_cell.angle_beta   90.00
_cell.angle_gamma   90.00
#
_symmetry.space_group_name_H-M   'P 1'
#
loop_
_entity.id
_entity.type
_entity.pdbx_description
1 polymer ?
#
loop_
_entity_poly.entity_id
_entity_poly.type
_entity_poly.pdbx_seq_one_letter_code
_entity_poly.pdbx_strand_id
1 'polypeptide(L)'
;MRYVLHYYKEGRIDTQKALNKIQARVGIRPRTAKRLYLRWASVAASALILLGIGTYLYLRPTATTLTAEASQQVYRLPDGTMVTLAPHATLSYKGDCRKVEMTGKAYFAIHHDATHPFTIADNDYIVRDIGTHLQVEESAAGTRLTVLEGAASFGPTCSGSTAVALRAGMSAMLTDGEKSPRLDRKTDLNSAAWATHEFHFIDTPLADVLHTLSIYYHVRLTADNMSKRLTADFDTANLNSIITVIEQTLDVKIEERKE
;
A
#
# COMPACT_ATOMS: atom_id res chain seq x y z
N MET A 1 0.74 2.51 100.16
CA MET A 1 0.41 3.19 98.86
C MET A 1 0.59 4.72 98.85
N ARG A 2 0.94 5.35 99.97
CA ARG A 2 1.07 6.82 100.07
C ARG A 2 2.46 7.37 99.73
N TYR A 3 3.49 6.55 99.68
CA TYR A 3 4.86 6.99 99.38
C TYR A 3 5.21 7.16 97.90
N VAL A 4 4.49 6.54 96.97
CA VAL A 4 4.79 6.59 95.54
C VAL A 4 4.28 7.85 94.90
N LEU A 5 3.24 8.48 95.42
CA LEU A 5 2.63 9.70 94.84
C LEU A 5 3.39 10.99 95.17
N HIS A 6 4.26 10.99 96.17
CA HIS A 6 4.99 12.20 96.58
C HIS A 6 6.16 12.57 95.65
N TYR A 7 6.58 11.68 94.74
CA TYR A 7 7.65 11.92 93.80
C TYR A 7 7.20 12.03 92.33
N TYR A 8 5.91 12.00 92.09
CA TYR A 8 5.38 12.20 90.73
C TYR A 8 5.29 13.71 90.45
N LYS A 9 6.26 14.26 89.69
CA LYS A 9 6.16 15.59 89.08
C LYS A 9 5.72 15.41 87.63
N GLU A 10 4.54 15.90 87.32
CA GLU A 10 4.06 16.00 85.92
C GLU A 10 5.10 16.73 85.08
N GLY A 11 5.45 16.17 83.90
CA GLY A 11 6.36 16.73 82.95
C GLY A 11 7.85 16.31 83.04
N ARG A 12 8.21 15.41 83.98
CA ARG A 12 9.61 14.94 84.13
C ARG A 12 9.93 13.64 83.35
N ILE A 13 8.98 13.00 82.77
CA ILE A 13 9.18 11.83 81.94
C ILE A 13 8.91 12.21 80.47
N ASP A 14 9.97 12.40 79.73
CA ASP A 14 9.90 12.51 78.30
C ASP A 14 9.59 11.10 77.71
N THR A 15 8.27 10.88 77.54
CA THR A 15 7.76 9.58 77.07
C THR A 15 8.28 9.22 75.69
N GLN A 16 8.56 10.24 74.83
CA GLN A 16 9.18 10.02 73.51
C GLN A 16 10.64 9.50 73.65
N LYS A 17 11.39 10.12 74.57
CA LYS A 17 12.79 9.73 74.85
C LYS A 17 12.90 8.34 75.51
N ALA A 18 11.95 8.00 76.37
CA ALA A 18 11.84 6.69 77.00
C ALA A 18 11.46 5.62 75.95
N LEU A 19 10.51 5.91 75.08
CA LEU A 19 10.08 5.04 74.00
C LEU A 19 11.23 4.75 73.02
N ASN A 20 11.93 5.79 72.59
CA ASN A 20 13.08 5.68 71.71
C ASN A 20 14.23 4.82 72.32
N LYS A 21 14.43 4.95 73.66
CA LYS A 21 15.45 4.21 74.40
C LYS A 21 15.06 2.73 74.53
N ILE A 22 13.79 2.44 74.69
CA ILE A 22 13.26 1.07 74.76
C ILE A 22 13.33 0.42 73.34
N GLN A 23 12.94 1.13 72.33
CA GLN A 23 13.02 0.67 70.91
C GLN A 23 14.47 0.38 70.52
N ALA A 24 15.44 1.16 70.93
CA ALA A 24 16.86 0.95 70.66
C ALA A 24 17.41 -0.28 71.38
N ARG A 25 16.93 -0.60 72.63
CA ARG A 25 17.37 -1.76 73.42
C ARG A 25 16.71 -3.06 72.99
N VAL A 26 15.47 -3.05 72.50
CA VAL A 26 14.72 -4.26 72.12
C VAL A 26 15.03 -4.64 70.66
N GLY A 27 15.79 -3.83 69.91
CA GLY A 27 16.16 -4.14 68.52
C GLY A 27 14.98 -4.17 67.56
N ILE A 28 13.81 -3.65 67.96
CA ILE A 28 12.68 -3.50 67.10
C ILE A 28 12.95 -2.36 66.11
N ARG A 29 13.61 -2.70 65.04
CA ARG A 29 13.71 -1.78 63.92
C ARG A 29 12.30 -1.67 63.30
N PRO A 30 11.73 -0.47 63.20
CA PRO A 30 10.46 -0.32 62.46
C PRO A 30 10.68 -0.92 61.07
N ARG A 31 10.00 -2.01 60.78
CA ARG A 31 9.96 -2.53 59.41
C ARG A 31 9.42 -1.43 58.55
N THR A 32 10.30 -0.73 57.85
CA THR A 32 9.96 0.41 57.00
C THR A 32 8.97 -0.08 55.98
N ALA A 33 7.74 0.38 56.05
CA ALA A 33 6.67 0.12 55.09
C ALA A 33 7.09 0.45 53.66
N LYS A 34 8.15 1.25 53.49
CA LYS A 34 8.81 1.58 52.21
C LYS A 34 9.17 0.33 51.35
N ARG A 35 9.68 -0.76 51.97
CA ARG A 35 10.05 -1.96 51.19
C ARG A 35 8.83 -2.73 50.66
N LEU A 36 7.72 -2.71 51.36
CA LEU A 36 6.49 -3.35 50.93
C LEU A 36 5.84 -2.53 49.80
N TYR A 37 5.80 -1.22 49.98
CA TYR A 37 5.29 -0.28 48.96
C TYR A 37 6.09 -0.35 47.65
N LEU A 38 7.42 -0.44 47.72
CA LEU A 38 8.28 -0.58 46.55
C LEU A 38 8.02 -1.88 45.77
N ARG A 39 7.74 -2.96 46.45
CA ARG A 39 7.38 -4.27 45.84
C ARG A 39 6.03 -4.18 45.11
N TRP A 40 5.03 -3.57 45.73
CA TRP A 40 3.70 -3.37 45.09
C TRP A 40 3.78 -2.36 43.94
N ALA A 41 4.60 -1.32 44.07
CA ALA A 41 4.85 -0.36 43.00
C ALA A 41 5.51 -1.01 41.75
N SER A 42 6.47 -1.94 41.95
CA SER A 42 7.09 -2.68 40.83
C SER A 42 6.12 -3.63 40.14
N VAL A 43 5.23 -4.29 40.87
CA VAL A 43 4.18 -5.15 40.29
C VAL A 43 3.17 -4.31 39.52
N ALA A 44 2.75 -3.17 40.04
CA ALA A 44 1.84 -2.26 39.35
C ALA A 44 2.48 -1.70 38.08
N ALA A 45 3.76 -1.30 38.11
CA ALA A 45 4.49 -0.83 36.92
C ALA A 45 4.60 -1.90 35.85
N SER A 46 4.94 -3.15 36.23
CA SER A 46 5.00 -4.26 35.27
C SER A 46 3.63 -4.58 34.64
N ALA A 47 2.55 -4.53 35.44
CA ALA A 47 1.21 -4.72 34.94
C ALA A 47 0.79 -3.62 33.94
N LEU A 48 1.12 -2.36 34.22
CA LEU A 48 0.87 -1.23 33.29
C LEU A 48 1.66 -1.38 32.00
N ILE A 49 2.92 -1.80 32.07
CA ILE A 49 3.77 -2.04 30.88
C ILE A 49 3.17 -3.18 30.03
N LEU A 50 2.79 -4.30 30.67
CA LEU A 50 2.16 -5.41 29.96
C LEU A 50 0.81 -5.03 29.34
N LEU A 51 0.00 -4.26 30.05
CA LEU A 51 -1.26 -3.71 29.53
C LEU A 51 -1.00 -2.77 28.36
N GLY A 52 -0.01 -1.90 28.47
CA GLY A 52 0.40 -0.99 27.38
C GLY A 52 0.90 -1.75 26.15
N ILE A 53 1.73 -2.75 26.33
CA ILE A 53 2.21 -3.62 25.23
C ILE A 53 1.04 -4.41 24.63
N GLY A 54 0.19 -5.01 25.48
CA GLY A 54 -0.99 -5.76 25.02
C GLY A 54 -1.94 -4.88 24.21
N THR A 55 -2.24 -3.68 24.69
CA THR A 55 -3.08 -2.71 23.97
C THR A 55 -2.43 -2.27 22.66
N TYR A 56 -1.12 -1.99 22.66
CA TYR A 56 -0.37 -1.62 21.47
C TYR A 56 -0.39 -2.74 20.40
N LEU A 57 -0.18 -4.00 20.81
CA LEU A 57 -0.23 -5.15 19.90
C LEU A 57 -1.65 -5.40 19.38
N TYR A 58 -2.67 -5.22 20.22
CA TYR A 58 -4.07 -5.38 19.85
C TYR A 58 -4.55 -4.31 18.86
N LEU A 59 -4.08 -3.06 19.03
CA LEU A 59 -4.43 -1.93 18.17
C LEU A 59 -3.58 -1.83 16.89
N ARG A 60 -2.59 -2.72 16.70
CA ARG A 60 -1.83 -2.72 15.46
C ARG A 60 -2.75 -3.10 14.29
N PRO A 61 -2.82 -2.27 13.22
CA PRO A 61 -3.58 -2.62 12.04
C PRO A 61 -2.97 -3.88 11.41
N THR A 62 -3.79 -4.91 11.28
CA THR A 62 -3.43 -6.13 10.54
C THR A 62 -3.30 -5.80 9.07
N ALA A 63 -2.26 -6.33 8.42
CA ALA A 63 -2.14 -6.23 6.97
C ALA A 63 -3.24 -7.10 6.32
N THR A 64 -3.96 -6.53 5.38
CA THR A 64 -4.87 -7.25 4.48
C THR A 64 -4.11 -7.53 3.20
N THR A 65 -4.07 -8.79 2.77
CA THR A 65 -3.45 -9.18 1.51
C THR A 65 -4.54 -9.70 0.57
N LEU A 66 -4.58 -9.14 -0.63
CA LEU A 66 -5.44 -9.53 -1.74
C LEU A 66 -4.57 -10.24 -2.78
N THR A 67 -5.03 -11.36 -3.32
CA THR A 67 -4.28 -12.14 -4.30
C THR A 67 -5.16 -12.52 -5.47
N ALA A 68 -4.61 -12.49 -6.68
CA ALA A 68 -5.21 -13.09 -7.86
C ALA A 68 -4.48 -14.41 -8.17
N GLU A 69 -5.16 -15.54 -8.08
CA GLU A 69 -4.54 -16.85 -8.33
C GLU A 69 -4.30 -17.07 -9.83
N ALA A 70 -5.11 -17.90 -10.48
CA ALA A 70 -4.93 -18.25 -11.90
C ALA A 70 -5.65 -17.30 -12.87
N SER A 71 -6.53 -16.43 -12.38
CA SER A 71 -7.31 -15.50 -13.20
C SER A 71 -7.26 -14.09 -12.60
N GLN A 72 -7.50 -13.08 -13.44
CA GLN A 72 -7.64 -11.72 -12.95
C GLN A 72 -8.76 -11.62 -11.90
N GLN A 73 -8.55 -10.75 -10.90
CA GLN A 73 -9.49 -10.48 -9.84
C GLN A 73 -9.68 -8.98 -9.64
N VAL A 74 -10.93 -8.57 -9.44
CA VAL A 74 -11.28 -7.17 -9.19
C VAL A 74 -11.64 -7.02 -7.72
N TYR A 75 -10.99 -6.07 -7.06
CA TYR A 75 -11.22 -5.74 -5.66
C TYR A 75 -11.61 -4.29 -5.51
N ARG A 76 -12.52 -4.02 -4.58
CA ARG A 76 -12.85 -2.67 -4.15
C ARG A 76 -12.24 -2.44 -2.77
N LEU A 77 -11.34 -1.45 -2.68
CA LEU A 77 -10.72 -1.05 -1.42
C LEU A 77 -11.70 -0.24 -0.55
N PRO A 78 -11.44 -0.14 0.77
CA PRO A 78 -12.29 0.63 1.70
C PRO A 78 -12.46 2.11 1.35
N ASP A 79 -11.49 2.73 0.68
CA ASP A 79 -11.55 4.12 0.22
C ASP A 79 -12.36 4.30 -1.08
N GLY A 80 -12.90 3.23 -1.66
CA GLY A 80 -13.64 3.22 -2.91
C GLY A 80 -12.79 2.99 -4.16
N THR A 81 -11.47 2.96 -4.06
CA THR A 81 -10.56 2.61 -5.16
C THR A 81 -10.84 1.21 -5.68
N MET A 82 -10.92 1.07 -7.01
CA MET A 82 -11.04 -0.24 -7.66
C MET A 82 -9.65 -0.69 -8.13
N VAL A 83 -9.32 -1.94 -7.82
CA VAL A 83 -8.05 -2.55 -8.21
C VAL A 83 -8.32 -3.85 -8.95
N THR A 84 -7.80 -3.96 -10.16
CA THR A 84 -7.79 -5.20 -10.93
C THR A 84 -6.39 -5.80 -10.86
N LEU A 85 -6.26 -6.98 -10.27
CA LEU A 85 -5.02 -7.73 -10.20
C LEU A 85 -4.94 -8.73 -11.37
N ALA A 86 -3.82 -8.74 -12.07
CA ALA A 86 -3.53 -9.78 -13.06
C ALA A 86 -3.26 -11.13 -12.36
N PRO A 87 -3.31 -12.27 -13.08
CA PRO A 87 -2.95 -13.57 -12.52
C PRO A 87 -1.61 -13.51 -11.79
N HIS A 88 -1.55 -14.14 -10.61
CA HIS A 88 -0.39 -14.20 -9.71
C HIS A 88 0.06 -12.87 -9.10
N ALA A 89 -0.66 -11.78 -9.32
CA ALA A 89 -0.40 -10.51 -8.65
C ALA A 89 -0.94 -10.52 -7.22
N THR A 90 -0.27 -9.77 -6.35
CA THR A 90 -0.67 -9.57 -4.95
C THR A 90 -0.71 -8.09 -4.62
N LEU A 91 -1.59 -7.71 -3.70
CA LEU A 91 -1.68 -6.36 -3.16
C LEU A 91 -1.88 -6.45 -1.66
N SER A 92 -1.10 -5.73 -0.89
CA SER A 92 -1.25 -5.66 0.56
C SER A 92 -1.38 -4.22 1.04
N TYR A 93 -2.18 -4.00 2.08
CA TYR A 93 -2.35 -2.70 2.71
C TYR A 93 -2.64 -2.83 4.20
N LYS A 94 -2.45 -1.73 4.94
CA LYS A 94 -2.75 -1.62 6.37
C LYS A 94 -3.61 -0.39 6.63
N GLY A 95 -4.57 -0.53 7.55
CA GLY A 95 -5.39 0.59 8.01
C GLY A 95 -6.31 1.16 6.92
N ASP A 96 -6.08 2.41 6.55
CA ASP A 96 -6.92 3.20 5.63
C ASP A 96 -6.82 2.83 4.14
N CYS A 97 -6.00 1.82 3.80
CA CYS A 97 -5.74 1.35 2.43
C CYS A 97 -5.18 2.39 1.43
N ARG A 98 -4.80 3.60 1.88
CA ARG A 98 -4.20 4.62 0.99
C ARG A 98 -2.69 4.40 0.76
N LYS A 99 -2.10 3.43 1.46
CA LYS A 99 -0.72 2.96 1.23
C LYS A 99 -0.75 1.48 0.97
N VAL A 100 -0.40 1.10 -0.24
CA VAL A 100 -0.40 -0.29 -0.69
C VAL A 100 0.99 -0.72 -1.15
N GLU A 101 1.28 -1.99 -0.93
CA GLU A 101 2.42 -2.71 -1.52
C GLU A 101 1.86 -3.73 -2.50
N MET A 102 2.51 -3.93 -3.63
CA MET A 102 2.03 -4.88 -4.62
C MET A 102 3.19 -5.66 -5.24
N THR A 103 2.87 -6.79 -5.84
CA THR A 103 3.76 -7.52 -6.72
C THR A 103 3.02 -7.94 -7.99
N GLY A 104 3.75 -7.97 -9.13
CA GLY A 104 3.20 -8.36 -10.42
C GLY A 104 2.57 -7.21 -11.19
N LYS A 105 1.38 -7.42 -11.75
CA LYS A 105 0.70 -6.43 -12.61
C LYS A 105 -0.66 -6.09 -12.04
N ALA A 106 -0.95 -4.79 -11.90
CA ALA A 106 -2.22 -4.30 -11.40
C ALA A 106 -2.66 -3.02 -12.12
N TYR A 107 -3.96 -2.90 -12.29
CA TYR A 107 -4.62 -1.70 -12.77
C TYR A 107 -5.40 -1.08 -11.60
N PHE A 108 -5.30 0.24 -11.46
CA PHE A 108 -5.94 1.02 -10.42
C PHE A 108 -6.85 2.09 -11.01
N ALA A 109 -8.12 2.10 -10.60
CA ALA A 109 -9.01 3.24 -10.74
C ALA A 109 -9.12 3.90 -9.35
N ILE A 110 -8.24 4.86 -9.08
CA ILE A 110 -8.03 5.44 -7.76
C ILE A 110 -9.10 6.49 -7.47
N HIS A 111 -9.78 6.33 -6.32
CA HIS A 111 -10.72 7.33 -5.85
C HIS A 111 -10.00 8.63 -5.48
N HIS A 112 -10.47 9.74 -6.06
CA HIS A 112 -9.85 11.05 -5.87
C HIS A 112 -9.97 11.55 -4.43
N ASP A 113 -8.84 11.77 -3.78
CA ASP A 113 -8.72 12.46 -2.48
C ASP A 113 -7.40 13.22 -2.40
N ALA A 114 -7.47 14.52 -2.62
CA ALA A 114 -6.30 15.41 -2.58
C ALA A 114 -5.70 15.58 -1.18
N THR A 115 -6.47 15.27 -0.12
CA THR A 115 -6.01 15.41 1.28
C THR A 115 -5.23 14.19 1.75
N HIS A 116 -5.53 13.02 1.18
CA HIS A 116 -4.87 11.75 1.49
C HIS A 116 -4.39 11.07 0.20
N PRO A 117 -3.23 11.46 -0.34
CA PRO A 117 -2.71 10.88 -1.59
C PRO A 117 -2.58 9.35 -1.50
N PHE A 118 -2.97 8.66 -2.57
CA PHE A 118 -2.79 7.23 -2.70
C PHE A 118 -1.32 6.93 -3.02
N THR A 119 -0.75 5.94 -2.36
CA THR A 119 0.66 5.59 -2.51
C THR A 119 0.77 4.10 -2.79
N ILE A 120 1.37 3.76 -3.93
CA ILE A 120 1.81 2.41 -4.23
C ILE A 120 3.32 2.39 -4.03
N ALA A 121 3.81 1.55 -3.15
CA ALA A 121 5.24 1.50 -2.84
C ALA A 121 5.69 0.06 -2.66
N ASP A 122 6.91 -0.20 -3.09
CA ASP A 122 7.68 -1.40 -2.76
C ASP A 122 9.08 -0.96 -2.31
N ASN A 123 9.98 -1.93 -2.10
CA ASN A 123 11.36 -1.66 -1.70
C ASN A 123 12.08 -0.72 -2.68
N ASP A 124 11.80 -0.84 -3.96
CA ASP A 124 12.56 -0.21 -5.04
C ASP A 124 11.89 1.02 -5.63
N TYR A 125 10.56 1.14 -5.58
CA TYR A 125 9.84 2.24 -6.19
C TYR A 125 8.70 2.80 -5.34
N ILE A 126 8.28 4.01 -5.69
CA ILE A 126 7.12 4.68 -5.12
C ILE A 126 6.33 5.41 -6.20
N VAL A 127 5.03 5.17 -6.23
CA VAL A 127 4.04 5.92 -7.00
C VAL A 127 3.17 6.71 -6.03
N ARG A 128 2.99 8.01 -6.28
CA ARG A 128 2.07 8.86 -5.53
C ARG A 128 1.05 9.46 -6.46
N ASP A 129 -0.20 9.39 -6.05
CA ASP A 129 -1.35 9.78 -6.84
C ASP A 129 -2.46 10.41 -5.99
N ILE A 130 -3.28 11.24 -6.61
CA ILE A 130 -4.41 11.90 -5.96
C ILE A 130 -5.78 11.51 -6.54
N GLY A 131 -5.81 10.69 -7.59
CA GLY A 131 -7.03 10.21 -8.26
C GLY A 131 -6.81 10.08 -9.76
N THR A 132 -6.37 8.90 -10.19
CA THR A 132 -6.01 8.59 -11.58
C THR A 132 -6.45 7.18 -11.95
N HIS A 133 -6.44 6.92 -13.25
CA HIS A 133 -6.45 5.58 -13.81
C HIS A 133 -5.02 5.24 -14.24
N LEU A 134 -4.41 4.25 -13.62
CA LEU A 134 -3.03 3.87 -13.89
C LEU A 134 -2.82 2.35 -13.84
N GLN A 135 -1.78 1.89 -14.51
CA GLN A 135 -1.31 0.51 -14.45
C GLN A 135 0.13 0.49 -13.96
N VAL A 136 0.39 -0.39 -13.00
CA VAL A 136 1.75 -0.75 -12.55
C VAL A 136 2.04 -2.17 -13.02
N GLU A 137 3.21 -2.40 -13.59
CA GLU A 137 3.67 -3.69 -14.05
C GLU A 137 5.11 -3.93 -13.63
N GLU A 138 5.29 -4.89 -12.73
CA GLU A 138 6.61 -5.36 -12.31
C GLU A 138 7.05 -6.53 -13.16
N SER A 139 8.28 -6.50 -13.59
CA SER A 139 8.93 -7.54 -14.40
C SER A 139 10.40 -7.69 -14.00
N ALA A 140 11.07 -8.70 -14.52
CA ALA A 140 12.51 -8.88 -14.35
C ALA A 140 13.36 -7.70 -14.92
N ALA A 141 12.78 -6.87 -15.79
CA ALA A 141 13.44 -5.69 -16.36
C ALA A 141 13.27 -4.44 -15.49
N GLY A 142 12.44 -4.49 -14.45
CA GLY A 142 12.08 -3.38 -13.56
C GLY A 142 10.58 -3.12 -13.53
N THR A 143 10.20 -1.95 -13.04
CA THR A 143 8.79 -1.55 -12.85
C THR A 143 8.38 -0.50 -13.89
N ARG A 144 7.27 -0.74 -14.57
CA ARG A 144 6.64 0.20 -15.51
C ARG A 144 5.38 0.80 -14.89
N LEU A 145 5.26 2.12 -14.96
CA LEU A 145 4.03 2.84 -14.67
C LEU A 145 3.46 3.41 -15.98
N THR A 146 2.18 3.15 -16.24
CA THR A 146 1.41 3.75 -17.33
C THR A 146 0.24 4.52 -16.74
N VAL A 147 0.09 5.80 -17.08
CA VAL A 147 -1.03 6.65 -16.67
C VAL A 147 -2.01 6.77 -17.82
N LEU A 148 -3.24 6.30 -17.60
CA LEU A 148 -4.30 6.35 -18.59
C LEU A 148 -5.12 7.65 -18.45
N GLU A 149 -5.38 8.07 -17.20
CA GLU A 149 -6.13 9.29 -16.90
C GLU A 149 -5.54 9.96 -15.66
N GLY A 150 -5.51 11.31 -15.61
CA GLY A 150 -5.00 12.09 -14.49
C GLY A 150 -3.49 12.28 -14.49
N ALA A 151 -2.86 12.24 -13.32
CA ALA A 151 -1.41 12.43 -13.17
C ALA A 151 -0.88 11.75 -11.92
N ALA A 152 0.31 11.14 -12.01
CA ALA A 152 0.99 10.49 -10.91
C ALA A 152 2.47 10.85 -10.87
N SER A 153 3.08 10.77 -9.69
CA SER A 153 4.53 10.89 -9.51
C SER A 153 5.12 9.49 -9.34
N PHE A 154 6.16 9.17 -10.10
CA PHE A 154 6.83 7.87 -10.08
C PHE A 154 8.33 8.03 -9.88
N GLY A 155 8.91 7.29 -8.97
CA GLY A 155 10.35 7.33 -8.72
C GLY A 155 10.83 6.20 -7.81
N PRO A 156 12.16 6.02 -7.71
CA PRO A 156 12.74 5.05 -6.80
C PRO A 156 12.65 5.49 -5.34
N THR A 157 12.66 4.52 -4.43
CA THR A 157 12.56 4.75 -2.98
C THR A 157 13.89 5.23 -2.39
N CYS A 158 15.02 5.04 -3.07
CA CYS A 158 16.35 5.34 -2.55
C CYS A 158 16.61 6.86 -2.40
N SER A 159 17.48 7.21 -1.44
CA SER A 159 17.89 8.60 -1.19
C SER A 159 18.70 9.17 -2.36
N GLY A 160 18.43 10.43 -2.72
CA GLY A 160 19.10 11.11 -3.84
C GLY A 160 18.55 10.73 -5.21
N SER A 161 17.38 10.10 -5.25
CA SER A 161 16.63 9.78 -6.47
C SER A 161 15.74 10.93 -6.92
N THR A 162 15.36 10.91 -8.21
CA THR A 162 14.46 11.89 -8.80
C THR A 162 13.20 11.20 -9.30
N ALA A 163 12.05 11.61 -8.78
CA ALA A 163 10.77 11.16 -9.28
C ALA A 163 10.39 11.94 -10.55
N VAL A 164 9.65 11.29 -11.46
CA VAL A 164 9.13 11.86 -12.69
C VAL A 164 7.61 12.01 -12.55
N ALA A 165 7.07 13.15 -12.97
CA ALA A 165 5.63 13.35 -13.07
C ALA A 165 5.13 12.81 -14.42
N LEU A 166 4.18 11.89 -14.37
CA LEU A 166 3.49 11.31 -15.52
C LEU A 166 2.07 11.85 -15.59
N ARG A 167 1.61 12.13 -16.79
CA ARG A 167 0.22 12.53 -17.08
C ARG A 167 -0.45 11.48 -17.95
N ALA A 168 -1.75 11.62 -18.14
CA ALA A 168 -2.51 10.79 -19.06
C ALA A 168 -1.78 10.63 -20.41
N GLY A 169 -1.70 9.41 -20.91
CA GLY A 169 -0.98 9.08 -22.13
C GLY A 169 0.52 8.90 -21.99
N MET A 170 1.07 8.96 -20.78
CA MET A 170 2.50 8.77 -20.53
C MET A 170 2.80 7.47 -19.82
N SER A 171 3.95 6.88 -20.13
CA SER A 171 4.51 5.76 -19.38
C SER A 171 6.00 5.97 -19.11
N ALA A 172 6.47 5.34 -18.05
CA ALA A 172 7.89 5.32 -17.71
C ALA A 172 8.29 3.97 -17.13
N MET A 173 9.54 3.61 -17.36
CA MET A 173 10.20 2.42 -16.85
C MET A 173 11.26 2.80 -15.83
N LEU A 174 11.23 2.16 -14.68
CA LEU A 174 12.29 2.21 -13.67
C LEU A 174 12.98 0.86 -13.64
N THR A 175 14.25 0.83 -14.04
CA THR A 175 15.09 -0.36 -13.95
C THR A 175 15.78 -0.41 -12.59
N ASP A 176 16.02 -1.59 -12.06
CA ASP A 176 16.69 -1.77 -10.79
C ASP A 176 18.04 -1.05 -10.71
N GLY A 177 18.24 -0.31 -9.62
CA GLY A 177 19.45 0.48 -9.39
C GLY A 177 19.50 1.84 -10.12
N GLU A 178 18.52 2.19 -10.97
CA GLU A 178 18.43 3.52 -11.57
C GLU A 178 17.92 4.55 -10.56
N LYS A 179 18.42 5.78 -10.68
CA LYS A 179 18.05 6.90 -9.80
C LYS A 179 16.85 7.71 -10.29
N SER A 180 16.35 7.41 -11.47
CA SER A 180 15.19 8.08 -12.07
C SER A 180 14.54 7.20 -13.12
N PRO A 181 13.21 7.15 -13.20
CA PRO A 181 12.51 6.46 -14.28
C PRO A 181 12.79 7.11 -15.63
N ARG A 182 12.81 6.29 -16.68
CA ARG A 182 12.91 6.73 -18.07
C ARG A 182 11.55 6.78 -18.70
N LEU A 183 11.20 7.89 -19.31
CA LEU A 183 9.97 8.04 -20.09
C LEU A 183 10.05 7.15 -21.34
N ASP A 184 8.96 6.41 -21.59
CA ASP A 184 8.81 5.68 -22.85
C ASP A 184 8.55 6.65 -24.01
N ARG A 185 9.16 6.37 -25.17
CA ARG A 185 8.99 7.20 -26.38
C ARG A 185 7.57 7.08 -26.96
N LYS A 186 6.94 5.95 -26.79
CA LYS A 186 5.57 5.66 -27.23
C LYS A 186 4.88 4.86 -26.12
N THR A 187 3.80 5.37 -25.62
CA THR A 187 2.98 4.70 -24.60
C THR A 187 1.94 3.83 -25.30
N ASP A 188 1.84 2.58 -24.88
CA ASP A 188 0.75 1.70 -25.28
C ASP A 188 -0.37 1.77 -24.22
N LEU A 189 -1.40 2.56 -24.48
CA LEU A 189 -2.57 2.69 -23.61
C LEU A 189 -3.42 1.43 -23.59
N ASN A 190 -3.38 0.64 -24.67
CA ASN A 190 -4.11 -0.62 -24.78
C ASN A 190 -3.45 -1.76 -23.99
N SER A 191 -2.25 -1.52 -23.42
CA SER A 191 -1.65 -2.46 -22.46
C SER A 191 -2.52 -2.71 -21.22
N ALA A 192 -3.48 -1.83 -20.93
CA ALA A 192 -4.45 -1.96 -19.84
C ALA A 192 -5.80 -2.59 -20.28
N ALA A 193 -6.00 -2.92 -21.55
CA ALA A 193 -7.24 -3.48 -22.08
C ALA A 193 -7.68 -4.77 -21.36
N TRP A 194 -6.73 -5.55 -20.82
CA TRP A 194 -7.00 -6.73 -20.00
C TRP A 194 -7.83 -6.42 -18.74
N ALA A 195 -7.71 -5.18 -18.21
CA ALA A 195 -8.40 -4.74 -17.00
C ALA A 195 -9.58 -3.80 -17.29
N THR A 196 -9.43 -2.93 -18.29
CA THR A 196 -10.48 -1.96 -18.69
C THR A 196 -11.55 -2.59 -19.56
N HIS A 197 -11.23 -3.68 -20.25
CA HIS A 197 -12.05 -4.30 -21.29
C HIS A 197 -12.36 -3.38 -22.47
N GLU A 198 -11.49 -2.42 -22.73
CA GLU A 198 -11.64 -1.43 -23.81
C GLU A 198 -10.33 -1.25 -24.57
N PHE A 199 -10.44 -1.03 -25.88
CA PHE A 199 -9.36 -0.57 -26.74
C PHE A 199 -9.63 0.85 -27.20
N HIS A 200 -8.57 1.66 -27.18
CA HIS A 200 -8.58 3.04 -27.66
C HIS A 200 -7.51 3.23 -28.73
N PHE A 201 -7.92 3.47 -29.96
CA PHE A 201 -7.03 3.76 -31.07
C PHE A 201 -7.27 5.18 -31.56
N ILE A 202 -6.22 6.00 -31.58
CA ILE A 202 -6.26 7.39 -32.04
C ILE A 202 -5.19 7.57 -33.12
N ASP A 203 -5.62 7.75 -34.36
CA ASP A 203 -4.74 7.87 -35.52
C ASP A 203 -3.63 6.80 -35.53
N THR A 204 -4.03 5.55 -35.18
CA THR A 204 -3.11 4.44 -35.00
C THR A 204 -2.89 3.70 -36.34
N PRO A 205 -1.64 3.40 -36.73
CA PRO A 205 -1.39 2.58 -37.91
C PRO A 205 -2.08 1.22 -37.80
N LEU A 206 -2.71 0.75 -38.87
CA LEU A 206 -3.44 -0.54 -38.85
C LEU A 206 -2.54 -1.70 -38.45
N ALA A 207 -1.27 -1.67 -38.81
CA ALA A 207 -0.30 -2.69 -38.36
C ALA A 207 -0.20 -2.75 -36.83
N ASP A 208 -0.17 -1.61 -36.14
CA ASP A 208 -0.12 -1.53 -34.67
C ASP A 208 -1.47 -1.97 -34.05
N VAL A 209 -2.60 -1.58 -34.67
CA VAL A 209 -3.95 -2.03 -34.26
C VAL A 209 -4.02 -3.56 -34.29
N LEU A 210 -3.70 -4.17 -35.44
CA LEU A 210 -3.75 -5.62 -35.60
C LEU A 210 -2.74 -6.34 -34.70
N HIS A 211 -1.58 -5.73 -34.43
CA HIS A 211 -0.62 -6.27 -33.49
C HIS A 211 -1.18 -6.30 -32.05
N THR A 212 -1.80 -5.20 -31.60
CA THR A 212 -2.43 -5.11 -30.28
C THR A 212 -3.55 -6.15 -30.11
N LEU A 213 -4.44 -6.25 -31.11
CA LEU A 213 -5.52 -7.24 -31.12
C LEU A 213 -4.97 -8.68 -31.15
N SER A 214 -3.91 -8.93 -31.95
CA SER A 214 -3.25 -10.24 -32.03
C SER A 214 -2.72 -10.71 -30.70
N ILE A 215 -2.06 -9.82 -29.95
CA ILE A 215 -1.55 -10.13 -28.60
C ILE A 215 -2.69 -10.43 -27.63
N TYR A 216 -3.72 -9.58 -27.63
CA TYR A 216 -4.83 -9.70 -26.68
C TYR A 216 -5.64 -10.99 -26.87
N TYR A 217 -5.95 -11.34 -28.14
CA TYR A 217 -6.78 -12.52 -28.46
C TYR A 217 -5.97 -13.79 -28.76
N HIS A 218 -4.63 -13.72 -28.68
CA HIS A 218 -3.74 -14.84 -28.99
C HIS A 218 -3.97 -15.43 -30.38
N VAL A 219 -4.09 -14.55 -31.37
CA VAL A 219 -4.30 -14.89 -32.79
C VAL A 219 -3.33 -14.09 -33.66
N ARG A 220 -3.12 -14.52 -34.89
CA ARG A 220 -2.34 -13.75 -35.87
C ARG A 220 -3.31 -13.06 -36.83
N LEU A 221 -3.28 -11.73 -36.84
CA LEU A 221 -4.08 -10.90 -37.74
C LEU A 221 -3.18 -10.24 -38.80
N THR A 222 -3.60 -10.29 -40.06
CA THR A 222 -2.91 -9.62 -41.18
C THR A 222 -3.96 -8.97 -42.06
N ALA A 223 -3.59 -7.89 -42.77
CA ALA A 223 -4.47 -7.22 -43.70
C ALA A 223 -3.78 -7.05 -45.07
N ASP A 224 -4.58 -6.95 -46.11
CA ASP A 224 -4.12 -6.70 -47.49
C ASP A 224 -3.47 -5.30 -47.66
N ASN A 225 -3.90 -4.33 -46.84
CA ASN A 225 -3.33 -2.98 -46.85
C ASN A 225 -3.06 -2.48 -45.42
N MET A 226 -1.81 -2.54 -44.98
CA MET A 226 -1.36 -2.12 -43.65
C MET A 226 -1.09 -0.62 -43.53
N SER A 227 -1.19 0.17 -44.61
CA SER A 227 -0.84 1.60 -44.61
C SER A 227 -1.96 2.50 -44.04
N LYS A 228 -3.14 1.94 -43.83
CA LYS A 228 -4.29 2.65 -43.27
C LYS A 228 -4.09 2.99 -41.80
N ARG A 229 -4.86 3.98 -41.30
CA ARG A 229 -4.86 4.39 -39.91
C ARG A 229 -6.27 4.35 -39.34
N LEU A 230 -6.41 4.05 -38.06
CA LEU A 230 -7.68 3.88 -37.37
C LEU A 230 -7.79 4.85 -36.20
N THR A 231 -8.97 5.47 -36.07
CA THR A 231 -9.42 6.12 -34.84
C THR A 231 -10.78 5.51 -34.48
N ALA A 232 -10.79 4.73 -33.39
CA ALA A 232 -11.99 4.05 -32.89
C ALA A 232 -11.77 3.54 -31.48
N ASP A 233 -12.85 3.40 -30.73
CA ASP A 233 -12.91 2.72 -29.44
C ASP A 233 -13.70 1.41 -29.63
N PHE A 234 -13.23 0.34 -29.00
CA PHE A 234 -13.87 -0.97 -29.02
C PHE A 234 -13.91 -1.58 -27.62
N ASP A 235 -14.99 -2.29 -27.32
CA ASP A 235 -14.96 -3.22 -26.21
C ASP A 235 -14.22 -4.53 -26.61
N THR A 236 -13.71 -5.25 -25.61
CA THR A 236 -12.93 -6.48 -25.84
C THR A 236 -13.81 -7.73 -25.96
N ALA A 237 -15.13 -7.62 -26.02
CA ALA A 237 -16.00 -8.80 -25.92
C ALA A 237 -15.94 -9.70 -27.16
N ASN A 238 -15.75 -9.14 -28.37
CA ASN A 238 -15.88 -9.90 -29.61
C ASN A 238 -14.92 -9.42 -30.71
N LEU A 239 -13.86 -10.20 -30.93
CA LEU A 239 -12.89 -9.94 -31.99
C LEU A 239 -13.51 -9.84 -33.39
N ASN A 240 -14.45 -10.74 -33.74
CA ASN A 240 -15.06 -10.74 -35.07
C ASN A 240 -15.84 -9.45 -35.34
N SER A 241 -16.50 -8.91 -34.31
CA SER A 241 -17.20 -7.62 -34.43
C SER A 241 -16.19 -6.48 -34.66
N ILE A 242 -15.07 -6.48 -33.96
CA ILE A 242 -14.00 -5.48 -34.15
C ILE A 242 -13.44 -5.59 -35.58
N ILE A 243 -13.10 -6.78 -36.04
CA ILE A 243 -12.59 -7.03 -37.40
C ILE A 243 -13.59 -6.50 -38.43
N THR A 244 -14.86 -6.86 -38.31
CA THR A 244 -15.90 -6.42 -39.26
C THR A 244 -15.99 -4.89 -39.34
N VAL A 245 -15.95 -4.20 -38.20
CA VAL A 245 -15.99 -2.73 -38.18
C VAL A 245 -14.74 -2.13 -38.82
N ILE A 246 -13.55 -2.69 -38.56
CA ILE A 246 -12.31 -2.22 -39.19
C ILE A 246 -12.33 -2.42 -40.69
N GLU A 247 -12.73 -3.60 -41.16
CA GLU A 247 -12.85 -3.93 -42.60
C GLU A 247 -13.80 -2.94 -43.33
N GLN A 248 -14.96 -2.71 -42.74
CA GLN A 248 -15.96 -1.77 -43.33
C GLN A 248 -15.50 -0.32 -43.29
N THR A 249 -14.81 0.09 -42.19
CA THR A 249 -14.39 1.49 -42.01
C THR A 249 -13.20 1.85 -42.91
N LEU A 250 -12.25 0.91 -43.04
CA LEU A 250 -11.02 1.17 -43.76
C LEU A 250 -10.99 0.61 -45.18
N ASP A 251 -12.03 -0.14 -45.59
CA ASP A 251 -12.08 -0.85 -46.86
C ASP A 251 -10.80 -1.71 -47.05
N VAL A 252 -10.60 -2.62 -46.13
CA VAL A 252 -9.50 -3.59 -46.09
C VAL A 252 -10.03 -4.98 -45.80
N LYS A 253 -9.28 -6.01 -46.15
CA LYS A 253 -9.62 -7.39 -45.80
C LYS A 253 -8.63 -7.92 -44.76
N ILE A 254 -9.15 -8.43 -43.65
CA ILE A 254 -8.35 -8.95 -42.55
C ILE A 254 -8.43 -10.49 -42.56
N GLU A 255 -7.29 -11.15 -42.49
CA GLU A 255 -7.19 -12.60 -42.37
C GLU A 255 -6.74 -12.94 -40.94
N GLU A 256 -7.52 -13.86 -40.31
CA GLU A 256 -7.18 -14.44 -39.02
C GLU A 256 -6.52 -15.81 -39.23
N ARG A 257 -5.38 -16.06 -38.59
CA ARG A 257 -4.73 -17.37 -38.48
C ARG A 257 -4.59 -17.72 -37.01
N LYS A 258 -5.17 -18.83 -36.58
CA LYS A 258 -4.96 -19.39 -35.24
C LYS A 258 -3.55 -19.95 -35.16
N GLU A 259 -2.81 -19.64 -34.10
CA GLU A 259 -1.55 -20.32 -33.77
C GLU A 259 -1.78 -21.73 -33.25
#